data_48d6df70c092d5a95cc9df02ddd53089
#
_entry.id   48d6df70c092d5a95cc9df02ddd53089
#
_cell.length_a   1.000
_cell.length_b   1.000
_cell.length_c   1.000
_cell.angle_alpha   90.00
_cell.angle_beta   90.00
_cell.angle_gamma   90.00
#
_symmetry.space_group_name_H-M   'P 1'
#
loop_
_entity.id
_entity.type
_entity.pdbx_description
1 polymer ?
#
loop_
_entity_poly.entity_id
_entity_poly.type
_entity_poly.pdbx_seq_one_letter_code
_entity_poly.pdbx_strand_id
1 'polypeptide(L)'
;MSHARPILFSAAALLLSGCYDSDFRTKGSPSQPAAVTTTIARFNGALVGQTPVITGDIVLSGVVTTSDEAGNFYRTFCIEEAGAGLEVMAGIDQLHNDFPVGCRVTLHLRGLAAGRSRGVVQVGREPAPGSGYTTDYIGSKPALDAHVERCDDALQTVLPTRLTIAELTPDRCGSLVRIDGLRYAPEQVIEASWAGEKRFRDDTGAEIRTYVRPYARFADREVPTGPGSITGILQRDDDGCYLLKPRHEEDLLQ
;
A
#
# COMPACT_ATOMS: atom_id res chain seq x y z
N MET A 1 57.12 -46.87 -55.34
CA MET A 1 57.07 -45.41 -55.19
C MET A 1 55.60 -45.04 -55.16
N SER A 2 55.07 -44.88 -53.94
CA SER A 2 53.65 -44.63 -53.73
C SER A 2 53.48 -43.20 -53.18
N HIS A 3 52.78 -42.36 -53.92
CA HIS A 3 52.52 -40.99 -53.56
C HIS A 3 51.22 -40.94 -52.75
N ALA A 4 51.35 -40.69 -51.44
CA ALA A 4 50.19 -40.36 -50.56
C ALA A 4 49.82 -38.87 -50.72
N ARG A 5 48.56 -38.61 -51.10
CA ARG A 5 47.97 -37.26 -51.12
C ARG A 5 47.35 -36.98 -49.78
N PRO A 6 47.62 -35.83 -49.18
CA PRO A 6 46.86 -35.41 -47.94
C PRO A 6 45.49 -34.90 -48.33
N ILE A 7 44.45 -35.42 -47.62
CA ILE A 7 43.08 -34.94 -47.70
C ILE A 7 42.97 -33.79 -46.72
N LEU A 8 42.72 -32.56 -47.22
CA LEU A 8 42.39 -31.38 -46.40
C LEU A 8 40.93 -31.50 -45.99
N PHE A 9 40.69 -31.68 -44.68
CA PHE A 9 39.37 -31.47 -44.08
C PHE A 9 39.19 -30.00 -43.84
N SER A 10 38.31 -29.36 -44.63
CA SER A 10 37.84 -28.00 -44.41
C SER A 10 36.71 -28.05 -43.36
N ALA A 11 37.00 -27.68 -42.12
CA ALA A 11 35.98 -27.51 -41.09
C ALA A 11 35.24 -26.17 -41.32
N ALA A 12 34.05 -26.25 -41.89
CA ALA A 12 33.14 -25.08 -41.95
C ALA A 12 32.54 -24.84 -40.57
N ALA A 13 33.06 -23.84 -39.87
CA ALA A 13 32.43 -23.33 -38.63
C ALA A 13 31.18 -22.55 -39.01
N LEU A 14 30.01 -23.15 -38.80
CA LEU A 14 28.72 -22.47 -38.83
C LEU A 14 28.62 -21.58 -37.59
N LEU A 15 28.89 -20.30 -37.76
CA LEU A 15 28.54 -19.27 -36.78
C LEU A 15 27.01 -19.09 -36.79
N LEU A 16 26.32 -19.77 -35.90
CA LEU A 16 24.95 -19.46 -35.55
C LEU A 16 24.95 -18.17 -34.75
N SER A 17 24.93 -17.02 -35.43
CA SER A 17 24.52 -15.76 -34.82
C SER A 17 23.01 -15.82 -34.61
N GLY A 18 22.59 -16.41 -33.49
CA GLY A 18 21.27 -16.25 -32.99
C GLY A 18 21.13 -14.79 -32.53
N CYS A 19 20.58 -13.92 -33.38
CA CYS A 19 20.02 -12.69 -32.94
C CYS A 19 18.85 -13.06 -32.02
N TYR A 20 19.11 -13.07 -30.72
CA TYR A 20 18.05 -13.05 -29.74
C TYR A 20 17.53 -11.60 -29.74
N ASP A 21 16.63 -11.30 -30.68
CA ASP A 21 15.79 -10.10 -30.60
C ASP A 21 14.86 -10.27 -29.41
N SER A 22 15.38 -9.96 -28.22
CA SER A 22 14.52 -9.59 -27.12
C SER A 22 13.92 -8.22 -27.48
N ASP A 23 12.82 -8.25 -28.22
CA ASP A 23 11.87 -7.13 -28.25
C ASP A 23 11.36 -6.92 -26.81
N PHE A 24 12.22 -6.34 -25.96
CA PHE A 24 11.73 -5.53 -24.86
C PHE A 24 10.99 -4.38 -25.55
N ARG A 25 9.73 -4.61 -25.88
CA ARG A 25 8.85 -3.51 -26.18
C ARG A 25 8.92 -2.60 -24.97
N THR A 26 9.75 -1.56 -25.06
CA THR A 26 9.55 -0.36 -24.26
C THR A 26 8.06 -0.10 -24.38
N LYS A 27 7.33 -0.24 -23.27
CA LYS A 27 5.92 0.16 -23.16
C LYS A 27 5.81 1.41 -24.00
N GLY A 28 4.92 1.38 -25.01
CA GLY A 28 4.79 2.46 -25.99
C GLY A 28 4.77 3.81 -25.34
N SER A 29 5.13 4.85 -26.07
CA SER A 29 5.18 6.25 -25.64
C SER A 29 4.23 6.51 -24.49
N PRO A 30 4.66 7.18 -23.41
CA PRO A 30 3.84 7.36 -22.22
C PRO A 30 2.45 7.79 -22.67
N SER A 31 1.48 6.90 -22.52
CA SER A 31 0.08 7.27 -22.70
C SER A 31 -0.15 8.39 -21.72
N GLN A 32 -0.63 9.53 -22.21
CA GLN A 32 -0.98 10.63 -21.34
C GLN A 32 -1.84 10.04 -20.22
N PRO A 33 -1.47 10.22 -18.93
CA PRO A 33 -2.21 9.62 -17.83
C PRO A 33 -3.69 9.91 -17.99
N ALA A 34 -4.54 8.92 -17.80
CA ALA A 34 -5.97 9.12 -17.94
C ALA A 34 -6.41 10.28 -17.05
N ALA A 35 -7.29 11.14 -17.58
CA ALA A 35 -7.75 12.31 -16.84
C ALA A 35 -8.44 11.88 -15.56
N VAL A 36 -7.96 12.39 -14.41
CA VAL A 36 -8.58 12.19 -13.10
C VAL A 36 -10.01 12.73 -13.14
N THR A 37 -10.99 11.92 -12.79
CA THR A 37 -12.42 12.28 -12.86
C THR A 37 -12.97 12.79 -11.54
N THR A 38 -12.38 12.40 -10.41
CA THR A 38 -12.80 12.83 -9.08
C THR A 38 -11.66 12.73 -8.08
N THR A 39 -11.78 13.37 -6.93
CA THR A 39 -10.81 13.29 -5.84
C THR A 39 -11.07 12.07 -4.95
N ILE A 40 -10.04 11.61 -4.22
CA ILE A 40 -10.18 10.54 -3.22
C ILE A 40 -11.21 10.95 -2.16
N ALA A 41 -11.17 12.20 -1.69
CA ALA A 41 -12.12 12.70 -0.69
C ALA A 41 -13.58 12.61 -1.17
N ARG A 42 -13.87 13.02 -2.41
CA ARG A 42 -15.22 12.93 -2.98
C ARG A 42 -15.66 11.50 -3.17
N PHE A 43 -14.79 10.65 -3.67
CA PHE A 43 -15.06 9.22 -3.82
C PHE A 43 -15.39 8.57 -2.47
N ASN A 44 -14.55 8.80 -1.45
CA ASN A 44 -14.76 8.28 -0.11
C ASN A 44 -16.08 8.79 0.51
N GLY A 45 -16.39 10.08 0.33
CA GLY A 45 -17.62 10.68 0.85
C GLY A 45 -18.89 10.19 0.15
N ALA A 46 -18.79 9.81 -1.13
CA ALA A 46 -19.92 9.27 -1.90
C ALA A 46 -20.20 7.79 -1.64
N LEU A 47 -19.24 7.06 -1.03
CA LEU A 47 -19.38 5.63 -0.77
C LEU A 47 -20.32 5.38 0.41
N VAL A 48 -21.53 4.89 0.12
CA VAL A 48 -22.52 4.46 1.10
C VAL A 48 -22.51 2.94 1.19
N GLY A 49 -22.02 2.42 2.33
CA GLY A 49 -21.91 0.96 2.53
C GLY A 49 -20.86 0.32 1.61
N GLN A 50 -21.21 -0.81 1.02
CA GLN A 50 -20.38 -1.55 0.07
C GLN A 50 -20.91 -1.33 -1.35
N THR A 51 -20.02 -1.02 -2.29
CA THR A 51 -20.36 -0.98 -3.72
C THR A 51 -19.90 -2.29 -4.35
N PRO A 52 -20.83 -3.12 -4.88
CA PRO A 52 -20.44 -4.42 -5.42
C PRO A 52 -19.44 -4.24 -6.56
N VAL A 53 -19.86 -3.72 -7.70
CA VAL A 53 -18.96 -3.45 -8.84
C VAL A 53 -19.18 -2.04 -9.34
N ILE A 54 -18.09 -1.30 -9.47
CA ILE A 54 -18.10 0.05 -10.02
C ILE A 54 -18.22 -0.05 -11.56
N THR A 55 -19.29 0.47 -12.11
CA THR A 55 -19.56 0.45 -13.56
C THR A 55 -19.16 1.75 -14.26
N GLY A 56 -19.04 2.85 -13.52
CA GLY A 56 -18.64 4.16 -14.03
C GLY A 56 -17.14 4.26 -14.31
N ASP A 57 -16.77 5.15 -15.22
CA ASP A 57 -15.36 5.49 -15.47
C ASP A 57 -14.86 6.46 -14.40
N ILE A 58 -14.54 5.90 -13.23
CA ILE A 58 -13.97 6.66 -12.13
C ILE A 58 -12.46 6.46 -12.14
N VAL A 59 -11.74 7.58 -12.23
CA VAL A 59 -10.29 7.63 -12.21
C VAL A 59 -9.85 8.53 -11.07
N LEU A 60 -9.04 7.98 -10.17
CA LEU A 60 -8.43 8.67 -9.04
C LEU A 60 -6.92 8.80 -9.26
N SER A 61 -6.29 9.75 -8.59
CA SER A 61 -4.83 9.81 -8.47
C SER A 61 -4.44 10.08 -7.04
N GLY A 62 -3.32 9.50 -6.61
CA GLY A 62 -2.77 9.71 -5.28
C GLY A 62 -1.30 9.33 -5.21
N VAL A 63 -0.68 9.68 -4.09
CA VAL A 63 0.71 9.32 -3.78
C VAL A 63 0.72 8.12 -2.86
N VAL A 64 1.53 7.12 -3.17
CA VAL A 64 1.70 5.93 -2.32
C VAL A 64 2.32 6.33 -0.99
N THR A 65 1.66 5.98 0.11
CA THR A 65 2.09 6.35 1.47
C THR A 65 2.60 5.19 2.30
N THR A 66 2.37 3.94 1.86
CA THR A 66 2.77 2.74 2.61
C THR A 66 3.63 1.81 1.77
N SER A 67 4.36 0.92 2.47
CA SER A 67 5.17 -0.14 1.88
C SER A 67 4.81 -1.48 2.52
N ASP A 68 4.82 -2.54 1.74
CA ASP A 68 4.68 -3.91 2.24
C ASP A 68 6.00 -4.50 2.75
N GLU A 69 7.12 -3.79 2.58
CA GLU A 69 8.47 -4.27 2.92
C GLU A 69 8.62 -4.68 4.38
N ALA A 70 8.11 -3.88 5.32
CA ALA A 70 8.18 -4.18 6.75
C ALA A 70 7.12 -5.19 7.22
N GLY A 71 6.19 -5.62 6.35
CA GLY A 71 5.22 -6.67 6.62
C GLY A 71 3.97 -6.26 7.40
N ASN A 72 3.85 -5.01 7.83
CA ASN A 72 2.63 -4.54 8.49
C ASN A 72 1.49 -4.27 7.49
N PHE A 73 1.82 -3.85 6.26
CA PHE A 73 0.92 -3.85 5.10
C PHE A 73 1.25 -5.08 4.26
N TYR A 74 0.29 -5.97 4.07
CA TYR A 74 0.52 -7.24 3.38
C TYR A 74 -0.35 -7.32 2.14
N ARG A 75 0.30 -7.31 0.98
CA ARG A 75 -0.35 -7.36 -0.34
C ARG A 75 -1.30 -6.19 -0.59
N THR A 76 -1.12 -5.08 0.14
CA THR A 76 -1.89 -3.85 0.00
C THR A 76 -0.96 -2.65 0.06
N PHE A 77 -1.41 -1.54 -0.48
CA PHE A 77 -0.79 -0.24 -0.28
C PHE A 77 -1.84 0.85 -0.17
N CYS A 78 -1.53 1.91 0.56
CA CYS A 78 -2.39 3.08 0.66
C CYS A 78 -1.89 4.17 -0.28
N ILE A 79 -2.84 4.91 -0.84
CA ILE A 79 -2.58 6.16 -1.58
C ILE A 79 -3.31 7.31 -0.91
N GLU A 80 -2.74 8.51 -1.01
CA GLU A 80 -3.30 9.71 -0.40
C GLU A 80 -3.29 10.89 -1.39
N GLU A 81 -4.35 11.70 -1.34
CA GLU A 81 -4.51 12.97 -2.02
C GLU A 81 -5.10 13.99 -1.06
N ALA A 82 -4.39 15.08 -0.82
CA ALA A 82 -4.86 16.21 0.02
C ALA A 82 -5.43 15.79 1.40
N GLY A 83 -4.83 14.81 2.05
CA GLY A 83 -5.22 14.32 3.38
C GLY A 83 -6.40 13.34 3.39
N ALA A 84 -6.86 12.89 2.25
CA ALA A 84 -7.78 11.78 2.12
C ALA A 84 -7.05 10.55 1.55
N GLY A 85 -7.23 9.39 2.17
CA GLY A 85 -6.54 8.17 1.77
C GLY A 85 -7.50 7.04 1.43
N LEU A 86 -7.02 6.06 0.69
CA LEU A 86 -7.67 4.77 0.46
C LEU A 86 -6.63 3.65 0.35
N GLU A 87 -7.06 2.41 0.55
CA GLU A 87 -6.21 1.23 0.45
C GLU A 87 -6.55 0.43 -0.81
N VAL A 88 -5.52 0.08 -1.58
CA VAL A 88 -5.60 -0.79 -2.76
C VAL A 88 -5.32 -2.23 -2.35
N MET A 89 -6.27 -3.11 -2.58
CA MET A 89 -6.21 -4.54 -2.28
C MET A 89 -5.52 -5.29 -3.43
N ALA A 90 -4.21 -5.09 -3.58
CA ALA A 90 -3.45 -5.57 -4.74
C ALA A 90 -3.35 -7.11 -4.80
N GLY A 91 -3.08 -7.78 -3.68
CA GLY A 91 -3.05 -9.23 -3.59
C GLY A 91 -1.79 -9.90 -4.12
N ILE A 92 -0.72 -9.14 -4.36
CA ILE A 92 0.59 -9.63 -4.78
C ILE A 92 1.66 -9.20 -3.78
N ASP A 93 2.77 -9.92 -3.76
CA ASP A 93 3.89 -9.63 -2.85
C ASP A 93 4.88 -8.62 -3.49
N GLN A 94 5.73 -8.00 -2.66
CA GLN A 94 6.80 -7.08 -3.06
C GLN A 94 6.30 -5.85 -3.83
N LEU A 95 5.15 -5.33 -3.44
CA LEU A 95 4.54 -4.13 -4.03
C LEU A 95 5.45 -2.90 -3.99
N HIS A 96 6.34 -2.81 -2.99
CA HIS A 96 7.30 -1.71 -2.84
C HIS A 96 8.27 -1.58 -4.02
N ASN A 97 8.50 -2.64 -4.80
CA ASN A 97 9.32 -2.58 -6.01
C ASN A 97 8.60 -1.87 -7.17
N ASP A 98 7.30 -2.13 -7.32
CA ASP A 98 6.49 -1.54 -8.37
C ASP A 98 5.93 -0.16 -7.97
N PHE A 99 5.50 -0.05 -6.72
CA PHE A 99 4.82 1.13 -6.15
C PHE A 99 5.54 1.61 -4.88
N PRO A 100 6.76 2.14 -4.97
CA PRO A 100 7.50 2.65 -3.81
C PRO A 100 6.77 3.84 -3.17
N VAL A 101 7.01 4.06 -1.88
CA VAL A 101 6.51 5.25 -1.17
C VAL A 101 6.94 6.52 -1.89
N GLY A 102 6.02 7.45 -2.07
CA GLY A 102 6.23 8.68 -2.83
C GLY A 102 5.92 8.58 -4.34
N CYS A 103 5.69 7.38 -4.84
CA CYS A 103 5.26 7.16 -6.22
C CYS A 103 3.84 7.70 -6.40
N ARG A 104 3.59 8.47 -7.46
CA ARG A 104 2.24 8.84 -7.87
C ARG A 104 1.65 7.72 -8.73
N VAL A 105 0.40 7.40 -8.46
CA VAL A 105 -0.36 6.42 -9.24
C VAL A 105 -1.69 6.99 -9.68
N THR A 106 -2.17 6.49 -10.81
CA THR A 106 -3.54 6.67 -11.31
C THR A 106 -4.29 5.35 -11.15
N LEU A 107 -5.49 5.41 -10.60
CA LEU A 107 -6.30 4.25 -10.25
C LEU A 107 -7.61 4.26 -11.03
N HIS A 108 -7.82 3.25 -11.87
CA HIS A 108 -9.01 3.04 -12.67
C HIS A 108 -9.97 2.09 -11.95
N LEU A 109 -11.10 2.60 -11.49
CA LEU A 109 -12.02 1.85 -10.62
C LEU A 109 -13.07 1.02 -11.35
N ARG A 110 -13.31 1.23 -12.65
CA ARG A 110 -14.29 0.43 -13.39
C ARG A 110 -13.97 -1.06 -13.30
N GLY A 111 -14.94 -1.86 -12.88
CA GLY A 111 -14.78 -3.30 -12.67
C GLY A 111 -14.25 -3.72 -11.30
N LEU A 112 -13.84 -2.76 -10.46
CA LEU A 112 -13.47 -3.01 -9.07
C LEU A 112 -14.68 -2.82 -8.14
N ALA A 113 -14.59 -3.38 -6.94
CA ALA A 113 -15.49 -3.13 -5.83
C ALA A 113 -14.85 -2.16 -4.84
N ALA A 114 -15.68 -1.45 -4.08
CA ALA A 114 -15.23 -0.61 -2.98
C ALA A 114 -16.03 -0.87 -1.71
N GLY A 115 -15.38 -0.77 -0.57
CA GLY A 115 -16.00 -0.92 0.73
C GLY A 115 -15.14 -0.31 1.82
N ARG A 116 -15.59 -0.39 3.08
CA ARG A 116 -14.83 0.11 4.22
C ARG A 116 -14.40 -1.03 5.13
N SER A 117 -13.16 -0.97 5.57
CA SER A 117 -12.63 -1.83 6.61
C SER A 117 -11.88 -0.96 7.61
N ARG A 118 -12.22 -1.05 8.88
CA ARG A 118 -11.67 -0.19 9.93
C ARG A 118 -11.69 1.31 9.54
N GLY A 119 -12.81 1.77 8.98
CA GLY A 119 -12.99 3.15 8.54
C GLY A 119 -12.29 3.52 7.22
N VAL A 120 -11.29 2.76 6.79
CA VAL A 120 -10.54 2.99 5.54
C VAL A 120 -11.33 2.48 4.34
N VAL A 121 -11.45 3.30 3.31
CA VAL A 121 -12.00 2.84 2.03
C VAL A 121 -10.98 1.93 1.36
N GLN A 122 -11.41 0.72 1.03
CA GLN A 122 -10.65 -0.26 0.27
C GLN A 122 -11.23 -0.39 -1.13
N VAL A 123 -10.35 -0.54 -2.11
CA VAL A 123 -10.71 -0.87 -3.49
C VAL A 123 -10.00 -2.14 -3.92
N GLY A 124 -10.74 -3.04 -4.55
CA GLY A 124 -10.23 -4.34 -4.94
C GLY A 124 -11.23 -5.08 -5.81
N ARG A 125 -11.13 -6.38 -5.90
CA ARG A 125 -12.11 -7.20 -6.59
C ARG A 125 -13.36 -7.37 -5.74
N GLU A 126 -14.48 -7.68 -6.38
CA GLU A 126 -15.70 -8.09 -5.69
C GLU A 126 -15.41 -9.32 -4.81
N PRO A 127 -15.80 -9.29 -3.52
CA PRO A 127 -15.56 -10.40 -2.62
C PRO A 127 -16.48 -11.57 -2.95
N ALA A 128 -16.04 -12.79 -2.61
CA ALA A 128 -16.88 -13.96 -2.76
C ALA A 128 -18.17 -13.82 -1.91
N PRO A 129 -19.34 -14.25 -2.43
CA PRO A 129 -20.59 -14.21 -1.68
C PRO A 129 -20.46 -14.91 -0.33
N GLY A 130 -20.88 -14.22 0.74
CA GLY A 130 -20.83 -14.75 2.11
C GLY A 130 -19.46 -14.73 2.79
N SER A 131 -18.43 -14.13 2.18
CA SER A 131 -17.08 -14.04 2.77
C SER A 131 -16.99 -13.14 4.01
N GLY A 132 -17.96 -12.23 4.20
CA GLY A 132 -17.91 -11.21 5.25
C GLY A 132 -16.94 -10.05 4.99
N TYR A 133 -16.22 -10.06 3.87
CA TYR A 133 -15.33 -8.96 3.46
C TYR A 133 -16.08 -7.97 2.57
N THR A 134 -15.64 -6.71 2.59
CA THR A 134 -16.20 -5.66 1.75
C THR A 134 -15.54 -5.60 0.36
N THR A 135 -14.31 -6.10 0.24
CA THR A 135 -13.54 -6.23 -1.00
C THR A 135 -12.63 -7.45 -0.91
N ASP A 136 -12.13 -7.94 -2.05
CA ASP A 136 -11.13 -9.00 -2.14
C ASP A 136 -9.91 -8.51 -2.93
N TYR A 137 -8.82 -9.26 -2.87
CA TYR A 137 -7.59 -8.97 -3.58
C TYR A 137 -7.79 -9.01 -5.10
N ILE A 138 -7.16 -8.08 -5.82
CA ILE A 138 -7.06 -8.11 -7.30
C ILE A 138 -6.33 -9.39 -7.74
N GLY A 139 -5.27 -9.76 -7.03
CA GLY A 139 -4.72 -11.13 -6.98
C GLY A 139 -3.71 -11.49 -8.06
N SER A 140 -3.46 -10.63 -9.07
CA SER A 140 -2.39 -10.88 -10.06
C SER A 140 -1.81 -9.59 -10.59
N LYS A 141 -0.53 -9.62 -11.02
CA LYS A 141 0.14 -8.44 -11.58
C LYS A 141 -0.54 -7.92 -12.85
N PRO A 142 -0.92 -8.77 -13.85
CA PRO A 142 -1.62 -8.27 -15.03
C PRO A 142 -2.98 -7.62 -14.71
N ALA A 143 -3.73 -8.17 -13.74
CA ALA A 143 -4.99 -7.57 -13.33
C ALA A 143 -4.76 -6.24 -12.58
N LEU A 144 -3.72 -6.17 -11.72
CA LEU A 144 -3.36 -4.93 -11.04
C LEU A 144 -2.93 -3.85 -12.03
N ASP A 145 -2.11 -4.18 -13.02
CA ASP A 145 -1.62 -3.25 -14.05
C ASP A 145 -2.75 -2.71 -14.96
N ALA A 146 -3.87 -3.44 -15.05
CA ALA A 146 -5.05 -2.96 -15.77
C ALA A 146 -5.80 -1.85 -15.00
N HIS A 147 -5.58 -1.74 -13.69
CA HIS A 147 -6.28 -0.80 -12.82
C HIS A 147 -5.36 0.25 -12.19
N VAL A 148 -4.07 -0.04 -12.02
CA VAL A 148 -3.11 0.86 -11.35
C VAL A 148 -1.99 1.19 -12.33
N GLU A 149 -1.93 2.45 -12.72
CA GLU A 149 -0.87 3.00 -13.57
C GLU A 149 0.09 3.82 -12.71
N ARG A 150 1.37 3.47 -12.75
CA ARG A 150 2.40 4.28 -12.13
C ARG A 150 2.73 5.46 -13.04
N CYS A 151 2.71 6.67 -12.49
CA CYS A 151 3.19 7.85 -13.20
C CYS A 151 4.74 7.88 -13.20
N ASP A 152 5.33 8.33 -14.31
CA ASP A 152 6.79 8.42 -14.47
C ASP A 152 7.41 9.63 -13.76
N ASP A 153 6.68 10.23 -12.83
CA ASP A 153 7.14 11.36 -12.02
C ASP A 153 8.25 10.94 -11.03
N ALA A 154 9.07 11.90 -10.62
CA ALA A 154 10.01 11.68 -9.51
C ALA A 154 9.24 11.34 -8.22
N LEU A 155 9.82 10.49 -7.38
CA LEU A 155 9.24 10.17 -6.07
C LEU A 155 9.07 11.42 -5.23
N GLN A 156 7.89 11.59 -4.65
CA GLN A 156 7.56 12.71 -3.78
C GLN A 156 7.93 12.38 -2.33
N THR A 157 8.31 13.40 -1.58
CA THR A 157 8.49 13.26 -0.13
C THR A 157 7.11 13.10 0.52
N VAL A 158 6.91 11.99 1.22
CA VAL A 158 5.67 11.72 1.95
C VAL A 158 5.85 12.13 3.41
N LEU A 159 5.14 13.17 3.81
CA LEU A 159 5.14 13.68 5.18
C LEU A 159 3.78 13.40 5.84
N PRO A 160 3.76 12.92 7.10
CA PRO A 160 2.52 12.72 7.83
C PRO A 160 1.86 14.05 8.20
N THR A 161 0.54 14.10 8.17
CA THR A 161 -0.21 15.21 8.78
C THR A 161 -0.11 15.10 10.29
N ARG A 162 0.40 16.13 10.97
CA ARG A 162 0.43 16.19 12.44
C ARG A 162 -0.94 16.56 12.97
N LEU A 163 -1.46 15.74 13.87
CA LEU A 163 -2.76 15.93 14.51
C LEU A 163 -2.67 15.58 16.00
N THR A 164 -3.56 16.15 16.80
CA THR A 164 -3.88 15.67 18.15
C THR A 164 -4.96 14.59 18.07
N ILE A 165 -5.14 13.80 19.13
CA ILE A 165 -6.23 12.80 19.18
C ILE A 165 -7.61 13.46 19.00
N ALA A 166 -7.78 14.67 19.54
CA ALA A 166 -9.04 15.43 19.46
C ALA A 166 -9.39 15.93 18.04
N GLU A 167 -8.39 16.04 17.16
CA GLU A 167 -8.57 16.47 15.76
C GLU A 167 -8.85 15.32 14.80
N LEU A 168 -8.85 14.08 15.28
CA LEU A 168 -9.12 12.92 14.45
C LEU A 168 -10.59 12.89 14.00
N THR A 169 -10.80 12.68 12.72
CA THR A 169 -12.13 12.54 12.11
C THR A 169 -12.21 11.32 11.23
N PRO A 170 -13.40 10.73 11.03
CA PRO A 170 -13.58 9.57 10.16
C PRO A 170 -13.09 9.79 8.72
N ASP A 171 -13.17 11.02 8.21
CA ASP A 171 -12.76 11.37 6.83
C ASP A 171 -11.24 11.25 6.62
N ARG A 172 -10.48 11.25 7.72
CA ARG A 172 -9.02 11.06 7.73
C ARG A 172 -8.60 9.60 7.71
N CYS A 173 -9.53 8.64 7.88
CA CYS A 173 -9.17 7.23 7.81
C CYS A 173 -8.60 6.90 6.42
N GLY A 174 -7.47 6.19 6.42
CA GLY A 174 -6.68 5.91 5.22
C GLY A 174 -5.53 6.88 4.96
N SER A 175 -5.50 8.06 5.60
CA SER A 175 -4.39 9.01 5.47
C SER A 175 -3.27 8.73 6.47
N LEU A 176 -2.07 9.22 6.14
CA LEU A 176 -0.89 9.13 6.98
C LEU A 176 -0.87 10.28 7.98
N VAL A 177 -0.97 9.93 9.26
CA VAL A 177 -0.98 10.92 10.35
C VAL A 177 0.14 10.63 11.36
N ARG A 178 0.54 11.66 12.09
CA ARG A 178 1.47 11.60 13.21
C ARG A 178 0.82 12.24 14.43
N ILE A 179 0.90 11.56 15.57
CA ILE A 179 0.46 12.07 16.86
C ILE A 179 1.67 12.11 17.77
N ASP A 180 1.93 13.29 18.33
CA ASP A 180 3.03 13.54 19.25
C ASP A 180 2.56 13.41 20.71
N GLY A 181 3.50 13.23 21.65
CA GLY A 181 3.24 13.21 23.09
C GLY A 181 2.54 11.96 23.62
N LEU A 182 2.55 10.88 22.85
CA LEU A 182 1.89 9.63 23.26
C LEU A 182 2.73 8.87 24.29
N ARG A 183 2.06 8.31 25.30
CA ARG A 183 2.64 7.38 26.28
C ARG A 183 1.93 6.05 26.23
N TYR A 184 2.68 4.98 26.32
CA TYR A 184 2.12 3.63 26.43
C TYR A 184 1.26 3.50 27.69
N ALA A 185 0.02 3.04 27.53
CA ALA A 185 -0.99 2.95 28.59
C ALA A 185 -1.61 1.54 28.63
N PRO A 186 -0.85 0.51 29.05
CA PRO A 186 -1.36 -0.85 29.12
C PRO A 186 -2.42 -0.98 30.23
N GLU A 187 -3.37 -1.90 30.08
CA GLU A 187 -4.33 -2.24 31.14
C GLU A 187 -3.64 -2.96 32.32
N GLN A 188 -2.58 -3.70 32.02
CA GLN A 188 -1.72 -4.37 33.00
C GLN A 188 -0.27 -4.02 32.70
N VAL A 189 0.53 -3.85 33.77
CA VAL A 189 1.97 -3.59 33.62
C VAL A 189 2.65 -4.88 33.17
N ILE A 190 2.81 -5.04 31.86
CA ILE A 190 3.49 -6.17 31.23
C ILE A 190 4.47 -5.57 30.22
N GLU A 191 5.69 -6.05 30.20
CA GLU A 191 6.60 -5.83 29.08
C GLU A 191 5.90 -6.29 27.81
N ALA A 192 5.68 -5.38 26.88
CA ALA A 192 4.90 -5.67 25.69
C ALA A 192 5.72 -5.39 24.44
N SER A 193 5.69 -6.34 23.52
CA SER A 193 6.13 -6.11 22.15
C SER A 193 5.07 -5.31 21.37
N TRP A 194 5.44 -4.75 20.22
CA TRP A 194 4.51 -4.02 19.38
C TRP A 194 3.43 -4.90 18.72
N ALA A 195 3.60 -6.21 18.68
CA ALA A 195 2.63 -7.12 18.08
C ALA A 195 1.22 -6.95 18.66
N GLY A 196 0.22 -6.95 17.78
CA GLY A 196 -1.18 -6.79 18.14
C GLY A 196 -1.59 -5.34 18.39
N GLU A 197 -2.66 -5.15 19.15
CA GLU A 197 -3.13 -3.82 19.53
C GLU A 197 -2.45 -3.34 20.80
N LYS A 198 -2.06 -2.05 20.82
CA LYS A 198 -1.50 -1.38 21.97
C LYS A 198 -2.23 -0.07 22.19
N ARG A 199 -2.44 0.29 23.46
CA ARG A 199 -3.14 1.51 23.87
C ARG A 199 -2.14 2.57 24.27
N PHE A 200 -2.38 3.79 23.83
CA PHE A 200 -1.60 4.98 24.16
C PHE A 200 -2.51 6.10 24.62
N ARG A 201 -1.97 7.00 25.42
CA ARG A 201 -2.64 8.23 25.87
C ARG A 201 -1.76 9.44 25.62
N ASP A 202 -2.40 10.55 25.29
CA ASP A 202 -1.75 11.86 25.30
C ASP A 202 -1.80 12.52 26.72
N ASP A 203 -1.21 13.69 26.83
CA ASP A 203 -1.18 14.43 28.12
C ASP A 203 -2.58 14.93 28.57
N THR A 204 -3.59 14.92 27.69
CA THR A 204 -4.99 15.23 28.03
C THR A 204 -5.74 14.03 28.59
N GLY A 205 -5.15 12.83 28.48
CA GLY A 205 -5.79 11.57 28.82
C GLY A 205 -6.61 10.95 27.69
N ALA A 206 -6.65 11.58 26.50
CA ALA A 206 -7.30 11.00 25.33
C ALA A 206 -6.53 9.75 24.86
N GLU A 207 -7.28 8.76 24.39
CA GLU A 207 -6.74 7.44 24.03
C GLU A 207 -6.72 7.24 22.51
N ILE A 208 -5.67 6.55 22.06
CA ILE A 208 -5.56 6.00 20.71
C ILE A 208 -4.91 4.61 20.79
N ARG A 209 -5.21 3.76 19.82
CA ARG A 209 -4.58 2.45 19.72
C ARG A 209 -3.59 2.43 18.56
N THR A 210 -2.71 1.43 18.58
CA THR A 210 -1.92 1.02 17.40
C THR A 210 -2.25 -0.42 17.07
N TYR A 211 -2.01 -0.79 15.81
CA TYR A 211 -2.09 -2.19 15.39
C TYR A 211 -0.88 -2.57 14.55
N VAL A 212 -0.15 -3.56 15.03
CA VAL A 212 1.01 -4.15 14.34
C VAL A 212 0.76 -5.64 14.13
N ARG A 213 0.86 -6.09 12.89
CA ARG A 213 0.71 -7.53 12.57
C ARG A 213 1.82 -8.33 13.25
N PRO A 214 1.53 -9.54 13.77
CA PRO A 214 2.55 -10.37 14.42
C PRO A 214 3.74 -10.74 13.52
N TYR A 215 3.56 -10.67 12.21
CA TYR A 215 4.59 -10.99 11.21
C TYR A 215 5.33 -9.77 10.68
N ALA A 216 5.05 -8.55 11.18
CA ALA A 216 5.82 -7.37 10.83
C ALA A 216 7.24 -7.48 11.38
N ARG A 217 8.24 -7.01 10.63
CA ARG A 217 9.67 -7.11 10.99
C ARG A 217 10.01 -6.46 12.34
N PHE A 218 9.18 -5.54 12.80
CA PHE A 218 9.33 -4.80 14.05
C PHE A 218 8.35 -5.21 15.15
N ALA A 219 7.57 -6.27 14.92
CA ALA A 219 6.51 -6.72 15.83
C ALA A 219 7.06 -7.12 17.22
N ASP A 220 8.25 -7.72 17.26
CA ASP A 220 8.89 -8.20 18.50
C ASP A 220 9.65 -7.10 19.25
N ARG A 221 9.72 -5.89 18.71
CA ARG A 221 10.33 -4.76 19.42
C ARG A 221 9.54 -4.43 20.67
N GLU A 222 10.26 -4.06 21.74
CA GLU A 222 9.65 -3.61 22.99
C GLU A 222 8.97 -2.26 22.81
N VAL A 223 7.81 -2.10 23.45
CA VAL A 223 7.09 -0.80 23.46
C VAL A 223 7.73 0.10 24.52
N PRO A 224 8.32 1.25 24.13
CA PRO A 224 8.92 2.17 25.07
C PRO A 224 7.91 2.74 26.07
N THR A 225 8.33 2.96 27.31
CA THR A 225 7.48 3.56 28.37
C THR A 225 7.53 5.09 28.40
N GLY A 226 8.53 5.68 27.74
CA GLY A 226 8.67 7.14 27.63
C GLY A 226 7.65 7.77 26.68
N PRO A 227 7.50 9.11 26.72
CA PRO A 227 6.67 9.82 25.75
C PRO A 227 7.35 9.82 24.38
N GLY A 228 6.57 9.76 23.33
CA GLY A 228 7.07 9.84 21.97
C GLY A 228 5.95 10.14 20.99
N SER A 229 6.27 10.02 19.71
CA SER A 229 5.32 10.21 18.63
C SER A 229 5.17 8.94 17.82
N ILE A 230 3.97 8.71 17.33
CA ILE A 230 3.64 7.57 16.48
C ILE A 230 3.10 8.08 15.16
N THR A 231 3.64 7.55 14.07
CA THR A 231 3.16 7.78 12.71
C THR A 231 2.47 6.52 12.21
N GLY A 232 1.40 6.67 11.42
CA GLY A 232 0.73 5.51 10.83
C GLY A 232 -0.48 5.91 9.99
N ILE A 233 -1.03 4.93 9.28
CA ILE A 233 -2.31 5.10 8.60
C ILE A 233 -3.42 5.09 9.64
N LEU A 234 -4.22 6.17 9.63
CA LEU A 234 -5.36 6.29 10.54
C LEU A 234 -6.44 5.29 10.17
N GLN A 235 -6.91 4.57 11.16
CA GLN A 235 -8.02 3.63 11.09
C GLN A 235 -9.02 3.92 12.22
N ARG A 236 -10.22 3.37 12.12
CA ARG A 236 -11.25 3.46 13.14
C ARG A 236 -11.96 2.12 13.23
N ASP A 237 -12.04 1.55 14.44
CA ASP A 237 -12.76 0.31 14.66
C ASP A 237 -14.29 0.50 14.71
N ASP A 238 -15.01 -0.59 14.84
CA ASP A 238 -16.47 -0.60 14.87
C ASP A 238 -17.04 0.05 16.16
N ASP A 239 -16.25 0.07 17.24
CA ASP A 239 -16.58 0.74 18.50
C ASP A 239 -16.34 2.27 18.42
N GLY A 240 -15.79 2.72 17.32
CA GLY A 240 -15.51 4.13 17.06
C GLY A 240 -14.15 4.60 17.58
N CYS A 241 -13.32 3.72 18.11
CA CYS A 241 -11.97 4.05 18.56
C CYS A 241 -11.01 4.19 17.37
N TYR A 242 -10.13 5.19 17.45
CA TYR A 242 -9.11 5.39 16.44
C TYR A 242 -7.88 4.52 16.69
N LEU A 243 -7.26 4.07 15.59
CA LEU A 243 -6.02 3.30 15.58
C LEU A 243 -5.04 3.91 14.58
N LEU A 244 -3.76 3.82 14.91
CA LEU A 244 -2.67 4.04 13.97
C LEU A 244 -2.11 2.68 13.55
N LYS A 245 -1.97 2.47 12.24
CA LYS A 245 -1.25 1.33 11.67
C LYS A 245 0.11 1.79 11.16
N PRO A 246 1.20 1.61 11.94
CA PRO A 246 2.55 2.02 11.56
C PRO A 246 3.02 1.28 10.31
N ARG A 247 3.88 1.92 9.50
CA ARG A 247 4.40 1.34 8.26
C ARG A 247 5.66 0.52 8.50
N HIS A 248 6.54 1.03 9.35
CA HIS A 248 7.85 0.49 9.66
C HIS A 248 8.30 0.93 11.06
N GLU A 249 9.48 0.50 11.49
CA GLU A 249 10.01 0.75 12.84
C GLU A 249 10.19 2.25 13.14
N GLU A 250 10.60 3.04 12.14
CA GLU A 250 10.81 4.48 12.29
C GLU A 250 9.53 5.28 12.53
N ASP A 251 8.36 4.66 12.31
CA ASP A 251 7.06 5.26 12.65
C ASP A 251 6.70 5.13 14.14
N LEU A 252 7.46 4.31 14.90
CA LEU A 252 7.19 4.02 16.30
C LEU A 252 7.93 5.01 17.21
N LEU A 253 7.33 5.35 18.32
CA LEU A 253 7.79 6.25 19.39
C LEU A 253 9.23 6.78 19.23
N GLN A 254 9.37 7.90 18.56
CA GLN A 254 10.61 8.65 18.37
C GLN A 254 10.64 9.83 19.31
#